data_f25036c2bc85e775c36add0495cd42ef
#
_entry.id   f25036c2bc85e775c36add0495cd42ef
#
_cell.length_a   1.000
_cell.length_b   1.000
_cell.length_c   1.000
_cell.angle_alpha   90.00
_cell.angle_beta   90.00
_cell.angle_gamma   90.00
#
_symmetry.space_group_name_H-M   'P 1'
#
loop_
_entity.id
_entity.type
_entity.pdbx_description
1 polymer ?
#
loop_
_entity_poly.entity_id
_entity_poly.type
_entity_poly.pdbx_seq_one_letter_code
_entity_poly.pdbx_strand_id
1 'polypeptide(L)'
;AAGGSSKRVTQKAIATHVAASVAAGLVAGFREDARIAIGEAEGDREILAGLMRDVYRKWKMELIDQHVDDIACSSYSKGGFLAMENGSRMGWMVDPEAPCCSECEDNSLAGAVAKGDSFPTGHQLPPAHPGCRCLVCPVQD
;
A
#
# COMPACT_ATOMS: atom_id res chain seq x y z
N ALA A 1 20.17 -24.24 -13.48
CA ALA A 1 20.14 -22.84 -13.07
C ALA A 1 19.56 -22.02 -14.22
N ALA A 2 18.23 -21.82 -14.25
CA ALA A 2 17.58 -20.93 -15.19
C ALA A 2 17.73 -19.51 -14.63
N GLY A 3 18.69 -18.75 -15.15
CA GLY A 3 18.81 -17.34 -14.88
C GLY A 3 17.63 -16.60 -15.51
N GLY A 4 16.59 -16.33 -14.73
CA GLY A 4 15.51 -15.46 -15.14
C GLY A 4 16.10 -14.10 -15.51
N SER A 5 15.90 -13.67 -16.75
CA SER A 5 16.27 -12.35 -17.23
C SER A 5 15.49 -11.32 -16.43
N SER A 6 16.11 -10.76 -15.40
CA SER A 6 15.55 -9.67 -14.62
C SER A 6 15.33 -8.47 -15.54
N LYS A 7 14.10 -8.25 -15.99
CA LYS A 7 13.72 -7.03 -16.68
C LYS A 7 14.01 -5.85 -15.76
N ARG A 8 14.89 -4.93 -16.19
CA ARG A 8 15.12 -3.68 -15.46
C ARG A 8 13.82 -2.91 -15.37
N VAL A 9 13.25 -2.91 -14.17
CA VAL A 9 12.11 -2.06 -13.84
C VAL A 9 12.56 -0.61 -13.95
N THR A 10 11.84 0.21 -14.68
CA THR A 10 12.18 1.62 -14.80
C THR A 10 11.99 2.30 -13.45
N GLN A 11 13.06 2.82 -12.86
CA GLN A 11 13.02 3.60 -11.61
C GLN A 11 11.93 4.68 -11.63
N LYS A 12 11.69 5.26 -12.81
CA LYS A 12 10.63 6.26 -13.01
C LYS A 12 9.23 5.74 -12.68
N ALA A 13 8.88 4.50 -13.06
CA ALA A 13 7.56 3.94 -12.78
C ALA A 13 7.32 3.73 -11.29
N ILE A 14 8.34 3.25 -10.57
CA ILE A 14 8.28 3.07 -9.11
C ILE A 14 8.25 4.44 -8.41
N ALA A 15 9.10 5.38 -8.80
CA ALA A 15 9.11 6.72 -8.22
C ALA A 15 7.76 7.43 -8.39
N THR A 16 7.12 7.29 -9.56
CA THR A 16 5.78 7.84 -9.80
C THR A 16 4.75 7.18 -8.89
N HIS A 17 4.80 5.86 -8.72
CA HIS A 17 3.90 5.14 -7.81
C HIS A 17 4.08 5.58 -6.36
N VAL A 18 5.32 5.63 -5.87
CA VAL A 18 5.64 6.11 -4.51
C VAL A 18 5.12 7.54 -4.30
N ALA A 19 5.42 8.45 -5.23
CA ALA A 19 4.97 9.84 -5.13
C ALA A 19 3.43 9.96 -5.09
N ALA A 20 2.72 9.18 -5.90
CA ALA A 20 1.25 9.15 -5.90
C ALA A 20 0.72 8.59 -4.57
N SER A 21 1.32 7.53 -4.04
CA SER A 21 0.91 6.92 -2.76
C SER A 21 1.17 7.84 -1.57
N VAL A 22 2.32 8.55 -1.55
CA VAL A 22 2.61 9.58 -0.54
C VAL A 22 1.60 10.72 -0.62
N ALA A 23 1.31 11.20 -1.83
CA ALA A 23 0.36 12.29 -2.01
C ALA A 23 -1.07 11.89 -1.56
N ALA A 24 -1.51 10.68 -1.86
CA ALA A 24 -2.84 10.20 -1.49
C ALA A 24 -2.94 9.83 0.00
N GLY A 25 -1.97 9.09 0.53
CA GLY A 25 -2.00 8.61 1.92
C GLY A 25 -1.63 9.70 2.94
N LEU A 26 -0.41 10.25 2.82
CA LEU A 26 0.09 11.18 3.83
C LEU A 26 -0.41 12.62 3.61
N VAL A 27 -0.26 13.15 2.40
CA VAL A 27 -0.53 14.57 2.17
C VAL A 27 -2.03 14.87 2.16
N ALA A 28 -2.82 14.07 1.45
CA ALA A 28 -4.26 14.31 1.36
C ALA A 28 -4.96 14.02 2.69
N GLY A 29 -4.58 12.94 3.38
CA GLY A 29 -5.14 12.60 4.69
C GLY A 29 -4.87 13.68 5.74
N PHE A 30 -3.60 14.11 5.87
CA PHE A 30 -3.26 15.20 6.80
C PHE A 30 -3.99 16.51 6.48
N ARG A 31 -4.10 16.86 5.20
CA ARG A 31 -4.84 18.06 4.78
C ARG A 31 -6.32 17.99 5.13
N GLU A 32 -6.93 16.83 5.01
CA GLU A 32 -8.34 16.64 5.36
C GLU A 32 -8.56 16.78 6.87
N ASP A 33 -7.74 16.12 7.70
CA ASP A 33 -7.82 16.28 9.16
C ASP A 33 -7.60 17.75 9.58
N ALA A 34 -6.64 18.44 8.97
CA ALA A 34 -6.40 19.86 9.23
C ALA A 34 -7.59 20.74 8.78
N ARG A 35 -8.22 20.43 7.64
CA ARG A 35 -9.39 21.13 7.14
C ARG A 35 -10.59 21.00 8.09
N ILE A 36 -10.80 19.80 8.63
CA ILE A 36 -11.83 19.55 9.65
C ILE A 36 -11.55 20.38 10.89
N ALA A 37 -10.32 20.35 11.41
CA ALA A 37 -9.92 21.13 12.59
C ALA A 37 -10.13 22.65 12.40
N ILE A 38 -9.83 23.17 11.20
CA ILE A 38 -10.09 24.57 10.85
C ILE A 38 -11.59 24.89 10.87
N GLY A 39 -12.43 23.99 10.35
CA GLY A 39 -13.89 24.15 10.35
C GLY A 39 -14.47 24.14 11.77
N GLU A 40 -14.03 23.21 12.61
CA GLU A 40 -14.49 23.06 14.00
C GLU A 40 -14.07 24.23 14.90
N ALA A 41 -12.97 24.90 14.58
CA ALA A 41 -12.48 26.04 15.36
C ALA A 41 -13.33 27.32 15.18
N GLU A 42 -14.18 27.39 14.16
CA GLU A 42 -15.08 28.53 13.87
C GLU A 42 -14.39 29.91 13.93
N GLY A 43 -13.10 29.95 13.63
CA GLY A 43 -12.27 31.17 13.66
C GLY A 43 -11.61 31.46 15.02
N ASP A 44 -11.87 30.69 16.06
CA ASP A 44 -11.18 30.82 17.33
C ASP A 44 -9.76 30.26 17.25
N ARG A 45 -8.76 31.10 17.53
CA ARG A 45 -7.35 30.76 17.42
C ARG A 45 -6.84 29.80 18.50
N GLU A 46 -7.41 29.85 19.70
CA GLU A 46 -7.00 28.97 20.80
C GLU A 46 -7.55 27.55 20.58
N ILE A 47 -8.83 27.48 20.18
CA ILE A 47 -9.46 26.21 19.79
C ILE A 47 -8.71 25.59 18.61
N LEU A 48 -8.42 26.36 17.56
CA LEU A 48 -7.65 25.88 16.41
C LEU A 48 -6.28 25.34 16.81
N ALA A 49 -5.55 26.04 17.67
CA ALA A 49 -4.25 25.59 18.15
C ALA A 49 -4.34 24.28 18.95
N GLY A 50 -5.42 24.06 19.68
CA GLY A 50 -5.72 22.80 20.36
C GLY A 50 -5.95 21.66 19.39
N LEU A 51 -6.91 21.85 18.48
CA LEU A 51 -7.27 20.85 17.47
C LEU A 51 -6.08 20.46 16.56
N MET A 52 -5.30 21.44 16.10
CA MET A 52 -4.11 21.19 15.29
C MET A 52 -3.01 20.42 16.04
N ARG A 53 -2.85 20.63 17.35
CA ARG A 53 -1.93 19.80 18.17
C ARG A 53 -2.40 18.36 18.24
N ASP A 54 -3.70 18.11 18.32
CA ASP A 54 -4.26 16.78 18.38
C ASP A 54 -4.15 16.07 17.02
N VAL A 55 -4.41 16.77 15.91
CA VAL A 55 -4.14 16.27 14.55
C VAL A 55 -2.66 15.88 14.40
N TYR A 56 -1.74 16.77 14.77
CA TYR A 56 -0.31 16.52 14.67
C TYR A 56 0.13 15.31 15.53
N ARG A 57 -0.41 15.21 16.76
CA ARG A 57 -0.10 14.11 17.67
C ARG A 57 -0.57 12.77 17.09
N LYS A 58 -1.83 12.69 16.62
CA LYS A 58 -2.41 11.53 15.99
C LYS A 58 -1.55 11.05 14.81
N TRP A 59 -1.21 11.99 13.91
CA TRP A 59 -0.38 11.68 12.75
C TRP A 59 1.01 11.19 13.14
N LYS A 60 1.68 11.89 14.04
CA LYS A 60 3.04 11.54 14.47
C LYS A 60 3.11 10.19 15.20
N MET A 61 2.12 9.87 16.01
CA MET A 61 2.19 8.70 16.90
C MET A 61 1.57 7.44 16.31
N GLU A 62 0.67 7.58 15.33
CA GLU A 62 -0.16 6.46 14.88
C GLU A 62 -0.16 6.30 13.35
N LEU A 63 -0.39 7.37 12.60
CA LEU A 63 -0.72 7.25 11.18
C LEU A 63 0.50 7.28 10.25
N ILE A 64 1.56 8.02 10.57
CA ILE A 64 2.73 8.15 9.67
C ILE A 64 3.37 6.78 9.45
N ASP A 65 3.65 6.04 10.50
CA ASP A 65 4.33 4.74 10.39
C ASP A 65 3.47 3.76 9.59
N GLN A 66 2.17 3.70 9.88
CA GLN A 66 1.25 2.85 9.13
C GLN A 66 1.22 3.20 7.63
N HIS A 67 1.10 4.48 7.28
CA HIS A 67 1.10 4.90 5.87
C HIS A 67 2.44 4.65 5.18
N VAL A 68 3.56 4.84 5.88
CA VAL A 68 4.90 4.54 5.33
C VAL A 68 5.04 3.05 5.05
N ASP A 69 4.59 2.20 5.96
CA ASP A 69 4.58 0.76 5.79
C ASP A 69 3.69 0.32 4.60
N ASP A 70 2.48 0.87 4.50
CA ASP A 70 1.58 0.58 3.38
C ASP A 70 2.17 1.01 2.02
N ILE A 71 2.82 2.18 1.99
CA ILE A 71 3.53 2.68 0.80
C ILE A 71 4.70 1.77 0.45
N ALA A 72 5.48 1.33 1.42
CA ALA A 72 6.61 0.44 1.21
C ALA A 72 6.13 -0.92 0.65
N CYS A 73 5.11 -1.52 1.26
CA CYS A 73 4.52 -2.79 0.85
C CYS A 73 3.95 -2.72 -0.58
N SER A 74 3.17 -1.68 -0.86
CA SER A 74 2.61 -1.40 -2.18
C SER A 74 3.69 -1.19 -3.25
N SER A 75 4.74 -0.43 -2.91
CA SER A 75 5.83 -0.14 -3.82
C SER A 75 6.67 -1.39 -4.12
N TYR A 76 6.92 -2.22 -3.12
CA TYR A 76 7.60 -3.50 -3.30
C TYR A 76 6.79 -4.44 -4.19
N SER A 77 5.49 -4.61 -3.92
CA SER A 77 4.59 -5.44 -4.74
C SER A 77 4.52 -4.93 -6.18
N LYS A 78 4.43 -3.62 -6.39
CA LYS A 78 4.46 -3.00 -7.72
C LYS A 78 5.79 -3.24 -8.42
N GLY A 79 6.90 -3.15 -7.71
CA GLY A 79 8.23 -3.43 -8.23
C GLY A 79 8.37 -4.88 -8.69
N GLY A 80 7.97 -5.83 -7.85
CA GLY A 80 7.93 -7.25 -8.16
C GLY A 80 7.09 -7.55 -9.40
N PHE A 81 5.87 -7.01 -9.46
CA PHE A 81 4.99 -7.16 -10.61
C PHE A 81 5.60 -6.65 -11.91
N LEU A 82 6.22 -5.47 -11.88
CA LEU A 82 6.86 -4.89 -13.07
C LEU A 82 8.08 -5.71 -13.53
N ALA A 83 8.78 -6.36 -12.60
CA ALA A 83 9.93 -7.19 -12.89
C ALA A 83 9.56 -8.57 -13.48
N MET A 84 8.36 -9.07 -13.21
CA MET A 84 7.89 -10.33 -13.78
C MET A 84 7.74 -10.24 -15.30
N GLU A 85 8.00 -11.32 -16.01
CA GLU A 85 7.77 -11.43 -17.46
C GLU A 85 6.27 -11.43 -17.77
N ASN A 86 5.92 -11.01 -18.99
CA ASN A 86 4.55 -11.13 -19.47
C ASN A 86 4.21 -12.62 -19.64
N GLY A 87 3.04 -13.03 -19.17
CA GLY A 87 2.62 -14.43 -19.19
C GLY A 87 3.04 -15.22 -17.95
N SER A 88 3.84 -14.63 -17.04
CA SER A 88 4.13 -15.27 -15.75
C SER A 88 2.85 -15.46 -14.93
N ARG A 89 2.88 -16.47 -14.07
CA ARG A 89 1.86 -16.64 -13.03
C ARG A 89 2.37 -16.06 -11.72
N MET A 90 1.47 -15.53 -10.92
CA MET A 90 1.78 -14.93 -9.64
C MET A 90 0.85 -15.46 -8.54
N GLY A 91 1.41 -15.69 -7.37
CA GLY A 91 0.68 -16.09 -6.17
C GLY A 91 0.59 -14.96 -5.17
N TRP A 92 -0.47 -14.95 -4.36
CA TRP A 92 -0.65 -14.05 -3.23
C TRP A 92 -0.03 -14.70 -1.99
N MET A 93 0.97 -14.06 -1.42
CA MET A 93 1.69 -14.56 -0.25
C MET A 93 1.32 -13.75 0.97
N VAL A 94 0.74 -14.40 1.96
CA VAL A 94 0.44 -13.81 3.26
C VAL A 94 1.69 -13.80 4.14
N ASP A 95 1.78 -12.80 5.02
CA ASP A 95 2.84 -12.75 6.02
C ASP A 95 2.50 -13.77 7.13
N PRO A 96 3.34 -14.79 7.37
CA PRO A 96 3.08 -15.79 8.39
C PRO A 96 3.17 -15.26 9.83
N GLU A 97 3.79 -14.10 10.01
CA GLU A 97 3.96 -13.47 11.33
C GLU A 97 2.89 -12.41 11.63
N ALA A 98 2.04 -12.07 10.65
CA ALA A 98 0.98 -11.10 10.80
C ALA A 98 -0.41 -11.77 10.76
N PRO A 99 -1.41 -11.22 11.48
CA PRO A 99 -2.78 -11.67 11.35
C PRO A 99 -3.25 -11.55 9.90
N CYS A 100 -3.69 -12.67 9.32
CA CYS A 100 -4.27 -12.67 7.99
C CYS A 100 -5.77 -12.35 8.07
N CYS A 101 -6.24 -11.40 7.26
CA CYS A 101 -7.66 -11.15 7.10
C CYS A 101 -8.28 -12.13 6.08
N SER A 102 -9.61 -12.31 6.12
CA SER A 102 -10.31 -13.22 5.22
C SER A 102 -10.07 -12.93 3.74
N GLU A 103 -10.03 -11.67 3.34
CA GLU A 103 -9.75 -11.28 1.93
C GLU A 103 -8.37 -11.71 1.47
N CYS A 104 -7.35 -11.52 2.33
CA CYS A 104 -5.99 -11.95 2.01
C CYS A 104 -5.84 -13.47 2.02
N GLU A 105 -6.58 -14.17 2.88
CA GLU A 105 -6.66 -15.63 2.90
C GLU A 105 -7.29 -16.17 1.61
N ASP A 106 -8.43 -15.61 1.20
CA ASP A 106 -9.11 -15.97 -0.05
C ASP A 106 -8.20 -15.79 -1.26
N ASN A 107 -7.48 -14.68 -1.33
CA ASN A 107 -6.52 -14.43 -2.40
C ASN A 107 -5.36 -15.43 -2.39
N SER A 108 -4.88 -15.80 -1.22
CA SER A 108 -3.79 -16.79 -1.07
C SER A 108 -4.24 -18.19 -1.47
N LEU A 109 -5.45 -18.58 -1.10
CA LEU A 109 -6.03 -19.89 -1.41
C LEU A 109 -6.41 -20.06 -2.88
N ALA A 110 -6.57 -18.98 -3.62
CA ALA A 110 -6.85 -19.02 -5.06
C ALA A 110 -5.71 -19.65 -5.89
N GLY A 111 -4.52 -19.78 -5.29
CA GLY A 111 -3.33 -20.26 -5.99
C GLY A 111 -2.77 -19.21 -6.96
N ALA A 112 -2.19 -19.70 -8.07
CA ALA A 112 -1.55 -18.81 -9.01
C ALA A 112 -2.51 -18.29 -10.08
N VAL A 113 -2.52 -16.95 -10.28
CA VAL A 113 -3.26 -16.25 -11.34
C VAL A 113 -2.29 -15.73 -12.41
N ALA A 114 -2.77 -15.48 -13.63
CA ALA A 114 -1.93 -14.88 -14.66
C ALA A 114 -1.59 -13.43 -14.33
N LYS A 115 -0.39 -13.02 -14.68
CA LYS A 115 0.04 -11.63 -14.47
C LYS A 115 -0.91 -10.64 -15.15
N GLY A 116 -1.52 -9.77 -14.36
CA GLY A 116 -2.49 -8.78 -14.82
C GLY A 116 -3.95 -9.16 -14.55
N ASP A 117 -4.21 -10.42 -14.22
CA ASP A 117 -5.53 -10.84 -13.75
C ASP A 117 -5.74 -10.44 -12.28
N SER A 118 -6.99 -10.39 -11.87
CA SER A 118 -7.37 -10.11 -10.49
C SER A 118 -7.49 -11.40 -9.68
N PHE A 119 -7.09 -11.33 -8.41
CA PHE A 119 -7.40 -12.33 -7.40
C PHE A 119 -8.91 -12.30 -7.04
N PRO A 120 -9.43 -13.30 -6.31
CA PRO A 120 -10.88 -13.42 -6.04
C PRO A 120 -11.52 -12.17 -5.44
N THR A 121 -10.81 -11.42 -4.62
CA THR A 121 -11.31 -10.18 -4.01
C THR A 121 -11.27 -8.95 -4.94
N GLY A 122 -10.87 -9.14 -6.21
CA GLY A 122 -10.79 -8.08 -7.22
C GLY A 122 -9.46 -7.33 -7.27
N HIS A 123 -8.56 -7.58 -6.32
CA HIS A 123 -7.23 -6.95 -6.30
C HIS A 123 -6.25 -7.63 -7.26
N GLN A 124 -5.47 -6.85 -7.97
CA GLN A 124 -4.38 -7.36 -8.80
C GLN A 124 -3.07 -7.51 -8.03
N LEU A 125 -2.88 -6.68 -7.01
CA LEU A 125 -1.67 -6.61 -6.19
C LEU A 125 -2.01 -6.25 -4.74
N PRO A 126 -1.21 -6.69 -3.75
CA PRO A 126 -1.25 -6.13 -2.42
C PRO A 126 -0.79 -4.64 -2.41
N PRO A 127 -1.22 -3.87 -1.43
CA PRO A 127 -2.09 -4.23 -0.31
C PRO A 127 -3.56 -4.29 -0.71
N ALA A 128 -4.35 -5.19 -0.11
CA ALA A 128 -5.80 -5.23 -0.28
C ALA A 128 -6.53 -4.23 0.63
N HIS A 129 -5.92 -3.87 1.75
CA HIS A 129 -6.47 -2.95 2.75
C HIS A 129 -5.33 -2.25 3.51
N PRO A 130 -5.59 -1.16 4.26
CA PRO A 130 -4.60 -0.55 5.13
C PRO A 130 -4.03 -1.57 6.14
N GLY A 131 -2.71 -1.57 6.32
CA GLY A 131 -2.00 -2.52 7.19
C GLY A 131 -1.78 -3.91 6.60
N CYS A 132 -2.13 -4.14 5.34
CA CYS A 132 -1.87 -5.42 4.66
C CYS A 132 -0.36 -5.62 4.46
N ARG A 133 0.15 -6.78 4.89
CA ARG A 133 1.57 -7.17 4.77
C ARG A 133 1.82 -8.23 3.70
N CYS A 134 0.82 -8.52 2.88
CA CYS A 134 0.92 -9.50 1.82
C CYS A 134 1.81 -9.03 0.68
N LEU A 135 2.38 -9.97 -0.05
CA LEU A 135 3.21 -9.74 -1.22
C LEU A 135 2.73 -10.59 -2.39
N VAL A 136 3.15 -10.27 -3.60
CA VAL A 136 3.03 -11.16 -4.75
C VAL A 136 4.38 -11.78 -5.08
N CYS A 137 4.38 -13.06 -5.43
CA CYS A 137 5.55 -13.77 -5.87
C CYS A 137 5.30 -14.46 -7.21
N PRO A 138 6.32 -14.59 -8.08
CA PRO A 138 6.22 -15.43 -9.28
C PRO A 138 6.09 -16.89 -8.85
N VAL A 139 5.15 -17.59 -9.47
CA VAL A 139 5.00 -19.04 -9.32
C VAL A 139 5.68 -19.71 -10.50
N GLN A 140 6.57 -20.66 -10.22
CA GLN A 140 7.18 -21.52 -11.24
C GLN A 140 6.31 -22.76 -11.39
N ASP A 141 6.02 -23.13 -12.62
CA ASP A 141 5.36 -24.39 -12.97
C ASP A 141 6.28 -25.58 -12.76
#